data_d68eb2b0146cb23e2a91de5377c7d5bb
#
_entry.id   d68eb2b0146cb23e2a91de5377c7d5bb
#
_cell.length_a   1.000
_cell.length_b   1.000
_cell.length_c   1.000
_cell.angle_alpha   90.00
_cell.angle_beta   90.00
_cell.angle_gamma   90.00
#
_symmetry.space_group_name_H-M   'P 1'
#
loop_
_entity.id
_entity.type
_entity.pdbx_description
1 polymer ?
#
loop_
_entity_poly.entity_id
_entity_poly.type
_entity_poly.pdbx_seq_one_letter_code
_entity_poly.pdbx_strand_id
1 'polypeptide(L)'
;MTKLFSLLLVISFLSLFSSAATSSSSRPPPKFLGSAFARSKPNRNSPPPYRYETRYFRQNLDHFSFAPLPQFTQRYLVGSSDKWSRNGPIFFYCGNEGDIDWFAANTGFVWEIAPKFSALVIFAEHRYYGESMPYGSQERAYKDAKSMSYFTTEQALADFTVLLTDLKQNLSSEESPVVLFGGSYAGMLAAWMRLKYPHVAIGALASSAPILQFEDIVPPETFYDIVSNDFRRESLSCFEAIKKSWDALDRLGKVHDGLTSLSRKFRLCHKLNNTQQLSDWLSSAYSYLAMVNYPFPSGFMMPLPAYPIKEVCKRIDNDPNGNDLLDRIFAGASIYYNYTGNVSCFDLDDDPHGLSGWDWQACTEMVMPMSSSRENSMFQPYDFDYTAYKEQCVQSYNVTPRPRWMTTEFGGHDIRRALKTFGSNIIFSNGLLDPWSGGGVLANISESVTALVTELGAHHVDLRASSPEDPQWLVELRESEVELIKGWIRDYYKQRRKYFSM
;
A
#
# COMPACT_ATOMS: atom_id res chain seq x y z
N MET A 1 74.78 -46.35 -7.16
CA MET A 1 73.37 -46.38 -6.73
C MET A 1 72.78 -45.06 -7.05
N THR A 2 72.28 -44.92 -8.25
CA THR A 2 71.93 -43.72 -8.93
C THR A 2 70.42 -43.68 -9.06
N LYS A 3 69.73 -42.62 -8.56
CA LYS A 3 68.34 -42.37 -8.80
C LYS A 3 68.21 -41.28 -9.85
N LEU A 4 67.62 -41.67 -10.95
CA LEU A 4 67.22 -40.78 -12.04
C LEU A 4 65.99 -39.93 -11.60
N PHE A 5 66.10 -38.62 -11.80
CA PHE A 5 64.94 -37.70 -11.72
C PHE A 5 64.27 -37.61 -13.08
N SER A 6 63.01 -38.00 -13.15
CA SER A 6 62.14 -37.68 -14.29
C SER A 6 61.37 -36.40 -14.04
N LEU A 7 61.64 -35.41 -14.87
CA LEU A 7 60.98 -34.12 -14.90
C LEU A 7 59.68 -34.26 -15.78
N LEU A 8 58.51 -34.23 -15.17
CA LEU A 8 57.22 -34.13 -15.88
C LEU A 8 56.82 -32.65 -15.98
N LEU A 9 56.86 -32.14 -17.20
CA LEU A 9 56.34 -30.82 -17.53
C LEU A 9 54.80 -30.90 -17.55
N VAL A 10 54.15 -30.28 -16.60
CA VAL A 10 52.68 -30.05 -16.63
C VAL A 10 52.44 -28.69 -17.26
N ILE A 11 51.95 -28.69 -18.51
CA ILE A 11 51.50 -27.49 -19.20
C ILE A 11 50.10 -27.17 -18.67
N SER A 12 49.99 -26.14 -17.82
CA SER A 12 48.73 -25.58 -17.37
C SER A 12 48.14 -24.69 -18.48
N PHE A 13 47.08 -25.15 -19.13
CA PHE A 13 46.21 -24.30 -19.90
C PHE A 13 45.39 -23.44 -18.94
N LEU A 14 45.77 -22.20 -18.74
CA LEU A 14 44.91 -21.17 -18.16
C LEU A 14 43.88 -20.75 -19.22
N SER A 15 42.70 -21.35 -19.15
CA SER A 15 41.51 -20.81 -19.81
C SER A 15 41.07 -19.57 -19.05
N LEU A 16 41.33 -18.42 -19.61
CA LEU A 16 40.75 -17.14 -19.22
C LEU A 16 39.22 -17.19 -19.51
N PHE A 17 38.44 -17.67 -18.58
CA PHE A 17 37.01 -17.34 -18.54
C PHE A 17 36.90 -15.89 -18.08
N SER A 18 36.76 -14.99 -19.06
CA SER A 18 36.26 -13.66 -18.84
C SER A 18 34.80 -13.78 -18.42
N SER A 19 34.59 -13.83 -17.11
CA SER A 19 33.25 -13.61 -16.54
C SER A 19 32.89 -12.16 -16.85
N ALA A 20 32.10 -11.96 -17.90
CA ALA A 20 31.36 -10.72 -18.04
C ALA A 20 30.41 -10.69 -16.83
N ALA A 21 30.80 -9.97 -15.79
CA ALA A 21 29.92 -9.56 -14.73
C ALA A 21 28.86 -8.67 -15.39
N THR A 22 27.70 -9.24 -15.71
CA THR A 22 26.50 -8.47 -15.96
C THR A 22 26.20 -7.79 -14.62
N SER A 23 26.52 -6.50 -14.54
CA SER A 23 26.03 -5.65 -13.45
C SER A 23 24.51 -5.66 -13.56
N SER A 24 23.86 -6.53 -12.79
CA SER A 24 22.45 -6.39 -12.52
C SER A 24 22.32 -5.10 -11.72
N SER A 25 21.90 -4.03 -12.38
CA SER A 25 21.48 -2.84 -11.67
C SER A 25 20.27 -3.25 -10.84
N SER A 26 20.46 -3.39 -9.53
CA SER A 26 19.37 -3.62 -8.61
C SER A 26 18.43 -2.42 -8.73
N ARG A 27 17.24 -2.64 -9.29
CA ARG A 27 16.18 -1.64 -9.22
C ARG A 27 15.75 -1.52 -7.77
N PRO A 28 15.58 -0.31 -7.25
CA PRO A 28 14.86 -0.17 -6.01
C PRO A 28 13.47 -0.77 -6.19
N PRO A 29 12.93 -1.46 -5.16
CA PRO A 29 11.54 -1.93 -5.20
C PRO A 29 10.63 -0.73 -5.51
N PRO A 30 9.50 -0.96 -6.20
CA PRO A 30 8.55 0.12 -6.46
C PRO A 30 8.24 0.79 -5.13
N LYS A 31 8.41 2.11 -5.10
CA LYS A 31 8.07 2.89 -3.91
C LYS A 31 6.57 2.76 -3.68
N PHE A 32 6.21 2.04 -2.63
CA PHE A 32 4.83 1.80 -2.28
C PHE A 32 4.10 3.10 -1.93
N LEU A 33 2.87 3.15 -2.28
CA LEU A 33 1.70 3.96 -1.92
C LEU A 33 1.82 5.28 -1.15
N GLY A 34 2.83 5.53 -0.41
CA GLY A 34 2.91 6.70 0.42
C GLY A 34 3.23 7.99 -0.28
N SER A 35 3.68 7.93 -1.51
CA SER A 35 4.16 9.13 -2.17
C SER A 35 3.06 10.04 -2.80
N ALA A 36 1.78 9.61 -3.01
CA ALA A 36 0.70 10.49 -3.52
C ALA A 36 0.14 11.50 -2.50
N PHE A 37 0.41 11.31 -1.22
CA PHE A 37 -0.31 12.02 -0.15
C PHE A 37 0.21 13.42 0.18
N ALA A 38 1.44 13.76 -0.12
CA ALA A 38 2.00 15.04 0.32
C ALA A 38 1.53 16.24 -0.49
N ARG A 39 1.22 16.10 -1.80
CA ARG A 39 0.67 17.19 -2.61
C ARG A 39 -0.82 17.42 -2.39
N SER A 40 -1.53 16.39 -1.96
CA SER A 40 -2.96 16.45 -1.66
C SER A 40 -3.20 16.77 -0.19
N LYS A 41 -2.27 17.42 0.53
CA LYS A 41 -2.64 17.95 1.84
C LYS A 41 -3.95 18.70 1.65
N PRO A 42 -5.04 18.28 2.34
CA PRO A 42 -6.28 19.02 2.27
C PRO A 42 -5.90 20.48 2.47
N ASN A 43 -6.36 21.35 1.60
CA ASN A 43 -6.21 22.78 1.84
C ASN A 43 -6.76 23.00 3.23
N ARG A 44 -5.91 23.25 4.23
CA ARG A 44 -6.33 23.42 5.65
C ARG A 44 -7.37 24.54 5.79
N ASN A 45 -7.57 25.32 4.74
CA ASN A 45 -8.59 26.37 4.64
C ASN A 45 -9.93 25.85 4.06
N SER A 46 -10.01 24.62 3.57
CA SER A 46 -11.27 24.01 3.16
C SER A 46 -11.78 23.12 4.28
N PRO A 47 -13.06 23.21 4.68
CA PRO A 47 -13.61 22.30 5.68
C PRO A 47 -13.48 20.85 5.18
N PRO A 48 -13.17 19.89 6.07
CA PRO A 48 -13.14 18.48 5.70
C PRO A 48 -14.52 18.05 5.20
N PRO A 49 -14.59 17.08 4.26
CA PRO A 49 -15.87 16.60 3.72
C PRO A 49 -16.77 15.96 4.78
N TYR A 50 -16.21 15.52 5.89
CA TYR A 50 -16.91 14.91 7.02
C TYR A 50 -16.64 15.68 8.30
N ARG A 51 -17.63 15.68 9.21
CA ARG A 51 -17.50 16.36 10.51
C ARG A 51 -16.88 15.45 11.53
N TYR A 52 -15.75 15.86 12.08
CA TYR A 52 -15.07 15.19 13.17
C TYR A 52 -14.34 16.20 14.07
N GLU A 53 -14.00 15.75 15.27
CA GLU A 53 -13.16 16.45 16.22
C GLU A 53 -11.79 15.75 16.25
N THR A 54 -10.72 16.53 16.15
CA THR A 54 -9.35 16.02 16.34
C THR A 54 -9.04 15.94 17.82
N ARG A 55 -8.59 14.79 18.26
CA ARG A 55 -8.19 14.51 19.63
C ARG A 55 -6.82 13.87 19.67
N TYR A 56 -6.21 13.85 20.88
CA TYR A 56 -4.87 13.36 21.10
C TYR A 56 -4.85 12.45 22.32
N PHE A 57 -4.11 11.34 22.20
CA PHE A 57 -3.95 10.34 23.24
C PHE A 57 -2.46 10.14 23.55
N ARG A 58 -2.10 9.96 24.82
CA ARG A 58 -0.72 9.68 25.21
C ARG A 58 -0.45 8.18 25.12
N GLN A 59 0.47 7.82 24.24
CA GLN A 59 0.91 6.44 23.99
C GLN A 59 2.29 6.18 24.58
N ASN A 60 2.51 4.97 25.04
CA ASN A 60 3.85 4.50 25.35
C ASN A 60 4.66 4.32 24.06
N LEU A 61 5.93 4.72 24.08
CA LEU A 61 6.82 4.47 22.95
C LEU A 61 6.97 2.97 22.66
N ASP A 62 7.07 2.17 23.71
CA ASP A 62 7.13 0.70 23.62
C ASP A 62 6.08 0.07 24.56
N HIS A 63 5.19 -0.73 24.00
CA HIS A 63 4.15 -1.45 24.72
C HIS A 63 4.61 -2.78 25.31
N PHE A 64 5.77 -3.27 24.89
CA PHE A 64 6.28 -4.60 25.19
C PHE A 64 7.49 -4.60 26.13
N SER A 65 7.95 -3.41 26.55
CA SER A 65 9.05 -3.24 27.49
C SER A 65 8.58 -2.55 28.76
N PHE A 66 9.18 -2.90 29.89
CA PHE A 66 8.98 -2.20 31.17
C PHE A 66 10.05 -1.16 31.47
N ALA A 67 10.94 -0.86 30.50
CA ALA A 67 11.93 0.19 30.63
C ALA A 67 11.23 1.58 30.69
N PRO A 68 11.78 2.56 31.44
CA PRO A 68 11.24 3.91 31.52
C PRO A 68 11.51 4.67 30.22
N LEU A 69 10.75 4.36 29.18
CA LEU A 69 10.82 5.02 27.88
C LEU A 69 9.85 6.23 27.80
N PRO A 70 10.10 7.21 26.92
CA PRO A 70 9.22 8.34 26.76
C PRO A 70 7.85 7.91 26.21
N GLN A 71 6.87 8.78 26.42
CA GLN A 71 5.58 8.70 25.75
C GLN A 71 5.54 9.66 24.57
N PHE A 72 4.65 9.40 23.61
CA PHE A 72 4.36 10.31 22.51
C PHE A 72 2.86 10.60 22.44
N THR A 73 2.49 11.55 21.60
CA THR A 73 1.10 11.93 21.40
C THR A 73 0.61 11.35 20.08
N GLN A 74 -0.40 10.48 20.16
CA GLN A 74 -1.10 9.92 19.01
C GLN A 74 -2.31 10.77 18.68
N ARG A 75 -2.46 11.18 17.42
CA ARG A 75 -3.64 11.89 16.92
C ARG A 75 -4.73 10.87 16.55
N TYR A 76 -5.98 11.21 16.82
CA TYR A 76 -7.13 10.49 16.33
C TYR A 76 -8.31 11.42 16.08
N LEU A 77 -9.21 11.01 15.21
CA LEU A 77 -10.39 11.76 14.80
C LEU A 77 -11.63 11.08 15.36
N VAL A 78 -12.55 11.85 15.90
CA VAL A 78 -13.83 11.37 16.44
C VAL A 78 -14.96 12.00 15.63
N GLY A 79 -15.67 11.17 14.85
CA GLY A 79 -16.83 11.60 14.10
C GLY A 79 -18.01 11.88 15.01
N SER A 80 -18.65 13.03 14.80
CA SER A 80 -19.88 13.35 15.53
C SER A 80 -21.02 12.44 15.07
N SER A 81 -21.62 11.70 15.98
CA SER A 81 -22.87 11.02 15.75
C SER A 81 -23.90 11.47 16.79
N ASP A 82 -24.82 12.32 16.38
CA ASP A 82 -25.94 12.75 17.23
C ASP A 82 -26.84 11.58 17.63
N LYS A 83 -26.70 10.45 16.96
CA LYS A 83 -27.48 9.23 17.19
C LYS A 83 -26.74 8.16 17.97
N TRP A 84 -25.42 8.31 18.18
CA TRP A 84 -24.68 7.33 18.98
C TRP A 84 -25.07 7.42 20.45
N SER A 85 -25.30 6.29 21.07
CA SER A 85 -25.65 6.20 22.46
C SER A 85 -24.67 5.30 23.20
N ARG A 86 -24.65 5.37 24.51
CA ARG A 86 -23.84 4.51 25.38
C ARG A 86 -23.98 3.04 24.98
N ASN A 87 -22.86 2.36 24.86
CA ASN A 87 -22.74 0.99 24.36
C ASN A 87 -23.18 0.74 22.92
N GLY A 88 -23.41 1.80 22.12
CA GLY A 88 -23.60 1.70 20.68
C GLY A 88 -22.33 1.25 19.95
N PRO A 89 -22.43 0.82 18.69
CA PRO A 89 -21.27 0.39 17.92
C PRO A 89 -20.20 1.48 17.75
N ILE A 90 -18.93 1.06 17.67
CA ILE A 90 -17.79 1.90 17.30
C ILE A 90 -17.22 1.37 16.00
N PHE A 91 -17.13 2.22 14.99
CA PHE A 91 -16.45 1.98 13.73
C PHE A 91 -15.06 2.58 13.79
N PHE A 92 -14.05 1.73 13.80
CA PHE A 92 -12.67 2.12 14.03
C PHE A 92 -11.83 1.88 12.79
N TYR A 93 -11.31 2.94 12.21
CA TYR A 93 -10.38 2.88 11.09
C TYR A 93 -8.94 2.79 11.61
N CYS A 94 -8.24 1.71 11.23
CA CYS A 94 -6.82 1.53 11.49
C CYS A 94 -6.02 2.44 10.57
N GLY A 95 -5.30 3.42 11.12
CA GLY A 95 -4.58 4.39 10.30
C GLY A 95 -3.51 3.75 9.43
N ASN A 96 -3.41 4.24 8.19
CA ASN A 96 -2.42 3.85 7.21
C ASN A 96 -1.07 4.57 7.42
N GLU A 97 -0.20 4.35 6.44
CA GLU A 97 1.11 4.95 6.24
C GLU A 97 1.03 6.43 5.78
N GLY A 98 0.32 7.28 6.52
CA GLY A 98 0.17 8.69 6.18
C GLY A 98 -0.71 9.48 7.14
N ASP A 99 -1.01 10.72 6.76
CA ASP A 99 -1.84 11.66 7.52
C ASP A 99 -3.29 11.16 7.61
N ILE A 100 -3.81 11.07 8.83
CA ILE A 100 -5.15 10.48 9.08
C ILE A 100 -6.30 11.35 8.55
N ASP A 101 -6.16 12.67 8.45
CA ASP A 101 -7.17 13.53 7.86
C ASP A 101 -7.40 13.19 6.39
N TRP A 102 -6.32 12.85 5.70
CA TRP A 102 -6.41 12.47 4.30
C TRP A 102 -7.16 11.14 4.12
N PHE A 103 -6.87 10.14 4.95
CA PHE A 103 -7.60 8.87 4.92
C PHE A 103 -9.05 9.04 5.30
N ALA A 104 -9.36 9.84 6.33
CA ALA A 104 -10.73 10.16 6.70
C ALA A 104 -11.51 10.83 5.57
N ALA A 105 -10.89 11.76 4.85
CA ALA A 105 -11.50 12.45 3.70
C ALA A 105 -11.79 11.50 2.52
N ASN A 106 -10.99 10.45 2.36
CA ASN A 106 -11.07 9.52 1.23
C ASN A 106 -11.72 8.15 1.55
N THR A 107 -12.25 7.97 2.76
CA THR A 107 -12.91 6.72 3.18
C THR A 107 -14.41 6.96 3.41
N GLY A 108 -15.09 7.45 2.38
CA GLY A 108 -16.50 7.85 2.44
C GLY A 108 -17.44 6.76 2.92
N PHE A 109 -17.20 5.51 2.54
CA PHE A 109 -18.03 4.37 2.91
C PHE A 109 -18.27 4.28 4.42
N VAL A 110 -17.22 4.41 5.25
CA VAL A 110 -17.34 4.31 6.71
C VAL A 110 -18.26 5.41 7.26
N TRP A 111 -18.13 6.64 6.75
CA TRP A 111 -18.96 7.77 7.16
C TRP A 111 -20.41 7.61 6.76
N GLU A 112 -20.66 7.07 5.55
CA GLU A 112 -21.99 6.90 4.98
C GLU A 112 -22.77 5.77 5.64
N ILE A 113 -22.09 4.70 6.05
CA ILE A 113 -22.76 3.58 6.70
C ILE A 113 -22.95 3.79 8.22
N ALA A 114 -22.07 4.54 8.89
CA ALA A 114 -22.14 4.74 10.34
C ALA A 114 -23.51 5.19 10.88
N PRO A 115 -24.24 6.11 10.21
CA PRO A 115 -25.59 6.48 10.63
C PRO A 115 -26.61 5.33 10.59
N LYS A 116 -26.44 4.36 9.68
CA LYS A 116 -27.33 3.19 9.57
C LYS A 116 -27.23 2.28 10.80
N PHE A 117 -26.08 2.32 11.49
CA PHE A 117 -25.78 1.56 12.70
C PHE A 117 -25.86 2.39 13.99
N SER A 118 -26.10 3.69 13.86
CA SER A 118 -25.90 4.65 14.97
C SER A 118 -24.51 4.47 15.59
N ALA A 119 -23.47 4.32 14.75
CA ALA A 119 -22.11 4.05 15.18
C ALA A 119 -21.32 5.35 15.41
N LEU A 120 -20.43 5.32 16.43
CA LEU A 120 -19.39 6.32 16.60
C LEU A 120 -18.24 6.00 15.65
N VAL A 121 -17.76 6.98 14.91
CA VAL A 121 -16.65 6.79 13.97
C VAL A 121 -15.36 7.29 14.60
N ILE A 122 -14.32 6.45 14.59
CA ILE A 122 -12.97 6.78 15.07
C ILE A 122 -11.98 6.47 13.95
N PHE A 123 -11.11 7.42 13.63
CA PHE A 123 -9.95 7.23 12.78
C PHE A 123 -8.69 7.45 13.62
N ALA A 124 -7.89 6.42 13.87
CA ALA A 124 -6.67 6.53 14.66
C ALA A 124 -5.45 6.61 13.75
N GLU A 125 -4.59 7.60 13.97
CA GLU A 125 -3.38 7.76 13.18
C GLU A 125 -2.32 6.73 13.60
N HIS A 126 -1.57 6.23 12.63
CA HIS A 126 -0.47 5.30 12.89
C HIS A 126 0.74 6.06 13.43
N ARG A 127 1.43 5.48 14.43
CA ARG A 127 2.70 6.05 14.93
C ARG A 127 3.70 6.28 13.81
N TYR A 128 4.52 7.30 13.91
CA TYR A 128 5.51 7.76 12.93
C TYR A 128 4.92 8.33 11.64
N TYR A 129 3.60 8.46 11.53
CA TYR A 129 2.95 9.15 10.40
C TYR A 129 2.18 10.37 10.88
N GLY A 130 1.90 11.29 9.97
CA GLY A 130 1.11 12.48 10.23
C GLY A 130 1.67 13.34 11.38
N GLU A 131 0.86 13.54 12.40
CA GLU A 131 1.22 14.24 13.64
C GLU A 131 1.63 13.30 14.78
N SER A 132 1.41 12.00 14.63
CA SER A 132 1.70 10.98 15.65
C SER A 132 3.18 10.60 15.70
N MET A 133 4.03 11.60 15.86
CA MET A 133 5.48 11.47 15.84
C MET A 133 6.05 11.23 17.24
N PRO A 134 6.66 10.05 17.49
CA PRO A 134 7.51 9.86 18.66
C PRO A 134 8.58 10.96 18.75
N TYR A 135 9.01 11.25 19.97
CA TYR A 135 10.00 12.30 20.25
C TYR A 135 9.57 13.73 19.85
N GLY A 136 8.30 13.92 19.42
CA GLY A 136 7.68 15.23 19.20
C GLY A 136 7.93 15.88 17.84
N SER A 137 8.72 15.27 16.95
CA SER A 137 8.87 15.75 15.56
C SER A 137 9.36 14.63 14.64
N GLN A 138 9.07 14.74 13.35
CA GLN A 138 9.54 13.81 12.32
C GLN A 138 11.07 13.75 12.28
N GLU A 139 11.74 14.88 12.35
CA GLU A 139 13.21 14.95 12.36
C GLU A 139 13.83 14.10 13.48
N ARG A 140 13.25 14.17 14.68
CA ARG A 140 13.73 13.39 15.82
C ARG A 140 13.32 11.93 15.73
N ALA A 141 12.10 11.66 15.26
CA ALA A 141 11.58 10.30 15.12
C ALA A 141 12.35 9.48 14.06
N TYR A 142 12.78 10.14 12.98
CA TYR A 142 13.49 9.52 11.86
C TYR A 142 15.00 9.71 11.89
N LYS A 143 15.53 10.16 13.03
CA LYS A 143 16.93 10.54 13.16
C LYS A 143 17.90 9.38 12.88
N ASP A 144 17.59 8.20 13.36
CA ASP A 144 18.46 7.02 13.27
C ASP A 144 17.66 5.73 13.51
N ALA A 145 18.29 4.58 13.25
CA ALA A 145 17.67 3.27 13.44
C ALA A 145 17.18 3.03 14.88
N LYS A 146 17.85 3.59 15.88
CA LYS A 146 17.43 3.46 17.28
C LYS A 146 16.13 4.21 17.54
N SER A 147 16.01 5.41 17.04
CA SER A 147 14.77 6.21 17.17
C SER A 147 13.61 5.57 16.41
N MET A 148 13.89 4.93 15.26
CA MET A 148 12.89 4.25 14.42
C MET A 148 12.58 2.81 14.87
N SER A 149 13.30 2.22 15.84
CA SER A 149 13.09 0.81 16.22
C SER A 149 11.71 0.48 16.80
N TYR A 150 10.95 1.47 17.20
CA TYR A 150 9.57 1.31 17.67
C TYR A 150 8.52 1.53 16.59
N PHE A 151 8.96 1.75 15.35
CA PHE A 151 8.13 1.90 14.19
C PHE A 151 7.84 0.52 13.61
N THR A 152 6.93 -0.21 14.24
CA THR A 152 6.53 -1.56 13.85
C THR A 152 5.02 -1.73 13.87
N THR A 153 4.53 -2.69 13.10
CA THR A 153 3.13 -3.09 13.04
C THR A 153 2.59 -3.50 14.39
N GLU A 154 3.34 -4.29 15.18
CA GLU A 154 2.90 -4.75 16.50
C GLU A 154 2.69 -3.59 17.47
N GLN A 155 3.58 -2.61 17.45
CA GLN A 155 3.46 -1.41 18.28
C GLN A 155 2.22 -0.59 17.86
N ALA A 156 1.96 -0.44 16.55
CA ALA A 156 0.78 0.27 16.06
C ALA A 156 -0.53 -0.43 16.45
N LEU A 157 -0.59 -1.76 16.36
CA LEU A 157 -1.75 -2.54 16.81
C LEU A 157 -1.97 -2.41 18.33
N ALA A 158 -0.90 -2.34 19.11
CA ALA A 158 -0.98 -2.08 20.54
C ALA A 158 -1.49 -0.67 20.84
N ASP A 159 -1.03 0.36 20.09
CA ASP A 159 -1.57 1.73 20.19
C ASP A 159 -3.08 1.75 19.99
N PHE A 160 -3.57 1.14 18.92
CA PHE A 160 -5.01 1.09 18.62
C PHE A 160 -5.80 0.38 19.72
N THR A 161 -5.24 -0.70 20.24
CA THR A 161 -5.87 -1.47 21.33
C THR A 161 -5.97 -0.67 22.63
N VAL A 162 -4.90 0.01 23.03
CA VAL A 162 -4.86 0.84 24.23
C VAL A 162 -5.79 2.05 24.08
N LEU A 163 -5.74 2.75 22.94
CA LEU A 163 -6.65 3.86 22.64
C LEU A 163 -8.12 3.44 22.73
N LEU A 164 -8.50 2.33 22.09
CA LEU A 164 -9.88 1.82 22.13
C LEU A 164 -10.33 1.47 23.54
N THR A 165 -9.47 0.84 24.33
CA THR A 165 -9.78 0.46 25.71
C THR A 165 -10.04 1.70 26.57
N ASP A 166 -9.17 2.68 26.50
CA ASP A 166 -9.31 3.96 27.21
C ASP A 166 -10.55 4.73 26.76
N LEU A 167 -10.77 4.84 25.45
CA LEU A 167 -11.96 5.52 24.91
C LEU A 167 -13.27 4.89 25.42
N LYS A 168 -13.35 3.56 25.43
CA LYS A 168 -14.53 2.85 25.90
C LYS A 168 -14.78 3.11 27.39
N GLN A 169 -13.74 3.18 28.22
CA GLN A 169 -13.83 3.53 29.64
C GLN A 169 -14.30 4.98 29.80
N ASN A 170 -13.65 5.92 29.13
CA ASN A 170 -13.97 7.36 29.24
C ASN A 170 -15.39 7.69 28.75
N LEU A 171 -15.90 6.92 27.79
CA LEU A 171 -17.28 7.04 27.31
C LEU A 171 -18.28 6.22 28.14
N SER A 172 -17.85 5.53 29.20
CA SER A 172 -18.64 4.56 29.97
C SER A 172 -19.38 3.58 29.04
N SER A 173 -18.67 3.07 28.06
CA SER A 173 -19.17 2.27 26.94
C SER A 173 -18.28 1.05 26.70
N GLU A 174 -17.82 0.43 27.78
CA GLU A 174 -16.93 -0.73 27.78
C GLU A 174 -17.49 -1.88 26.96
N GLU A 175 -18.80 -1.89 26.82
CA GLU A 175 -19.55 -2.94 26.14
C GLU A 175 -19.88 -2.61 24.68
N SER A 176 -19.37 -1.51 24.14
CA SER A 176 -19.54 -1.19 22.72
C SER A 176 -18.86 -2.23 21.83
N PRO A 177 -19.58 -2.81 20.86
CA PRO A 177 -18.95 -3.62 19.83
C PRO A 177 -18.11 -2.75 18.92
N VAL A 178 -16.87 -3.16 18.64
CA VAL A 178 -15.96 -2.46 17.75
C VAL A 178 -15.85 -3.23 16.44
N VAL A 179 -16.07 -2.54 15.31
CA VAL A 179 -15.80 -3.05 13.98
C VAL A 179 -14.61 -2.28 13.41
N LEU A 180 -13.59 -3.01 12.97
CA LEU A 180 -12.38 -2.45 12.38
C LEU A 180 -12.55 -2.25 10.89
N PHE A 181 -11.97 -1.19 10.37
CA PHE A 181 -11.93 -0.87 8.95
C PHE A 181 -10.50 -0.52 8.53
N GLY A 182 -10.15 -0.89 7.33
CA GLY A 182 -8.90 -0.46 6.72
C GLY A 182 -8.79 -0.85 5.27
N GLY A 183 -8.10 -0.04 4.49
CA GLY A 183 -7.73 -0.32 3.10
C GLY A 183 -6.22 -0.48 2.97
N SER A 184 -5.76 -1.38 2.07
CA SER A 184 -4.32 -1.57 1.84
C SER A 184 -3.59 -2.03 3.11
N TYR A 185 -2.52 -1.36 3.51
CA TYR A 185 -1.82 -1.61 4.76
C TYR A 185 -2.75 -1.49 5.99
N ALA A 186 -3.63 -0.49 6.04
CA ALA A 186 -4.64 -0.43 7.11
C ALA A 186 -5.60 -1.62 7.09
N GLY A 187 -5.87 -2.20 5.92
CA GLY A 187 -6.62 -3.45 5.79
C GLY A 187 -5.87 -4.64 6.37
N MET A 188 -4.55 -4.71 6.16
CA MET A 188 -3.68 -5.69 6.82
C MET A 188 -3.74 -5.51 8.34
N LEU A 189 -3.61 -4.27 8.84
CA LEU A 189 -3.71 -3.95 10.26
C LEU A 189 -5.07 -4.34 10.84
N ALA A 190 -6.17 -4.08 10.14
CA ALA A 190 -7.52 -4.44 10.58
C ALA A 190 -7.68 -5.96 10.72
N ALA A 191 -7.22 -6.73 9.72
CA ALA A 191 -7.24 -8.18 9.75
C ALA A 191 -6.36 -8.74 10.88
N TRP A 192 -5.13 -8.26 11.02
CA TRP A 192 -4.20 -8.68 12.05
C TRP A 192 -4.64 -8.26 13.45
N MET A 193 -5.22 -7.08 13.61
CA MET A 193 -5.79 -6.64 14.89
C MET A 193 -6.96 -7.55 15.32
N ARG A 194 -7.84 -7.91 14.38
CA ARG A 194 -8.94 -8.85 14.66
C ARG A 194 -8.42 -10.23 15.04
N LEU A 195 -7.34 -10.69 14.43
CA LEU A 195 -6.70 -11.97 14.76
C LEU A 195 -6.00 -11.94 16.14
N LYS A 196 -5.26 -10.87 16.44
CA LYS A 196 -4.42 -10.74 17.64
C LYS A 196 -5.18 -10.27 18.88
N TYR A 197 -6.17 -9.39 18.70
CA TYR A 197 -6.96 -8.78 19.77
C TYR A 197 -8.48 -9.05 19.64
N PRO A 198 -8.90 -10.33 19.56
CA PRO A 198 -10.30 -10.67 19.31
C PRO A 198 -11.27 -10.24 20.43
N HIS A 199 -10.75 -9.91 21.61
CA HIS A 199 -11.51 -9.38 22.75
C HIS A 199 -11.77 -7.86 22.64
N VAL A 200 -11.05 -7.15 21.76
CA VAL A 200 -11.22 -5.70 21.55
C VAL A 200 -12.20 -5.41 20.43
N ALA A 201 -12.13 -6.14 19.34
CA ALA A 201 -12.95 -5.92 18.15
C ALA A 201 -13.74 -7.17 17.79
N ILE A 202 -15.00 -7.00 17.36
CA ILE A 202 -15.92 -8.10 17.01
C ILE A 202 -15.79 -8.54 15.55
N GLY A 203 -15.22 -7.71 14.68
CA GLY A 203 -15.03 -7.99 13.28
C GLY A 203 -14.15 -6.95 12.58
N ALA A 204 -13.75 -7.24 11.36
CA ALA A 204 -12.92 -6.38 10.52
C ALA A 204 -13.31 -6.43 9.05
N LEU A 205 -13.38 -5.26 8.40
CA LEU A 205 -13.37 -5.10 6.95
C LEU A 205 -11.95 -4.75 6.51
N ALA A 206 -11.29 -5.69 5.85
CA ALA A 206 -9.93 -5.61 5.33
C ALA A 206 -10.00 -5.49 3.79
N SER A 207 -10.11 -4.26 3.30
CA SER A 207 -10.23 -3.99 1.87
C SER A 207 -8.86 -3.93 1.21
N SER A 208 -8.70 -4.64 0.09
CA SER A 208 -7.43 -4.71 -0.66
C SER A 208 -6.21 -4.94 0.24
N ALA A 209 -6.33 -5.86 1.17
CA ALA A 209 -5.31 -6.15 2.18
C ALA A 209 -4.38 -7.27 1.70
N PRO A 210 -3.14 -6.97 1.26
CA PRO A 210 -2.25 -7.97 0.68
C PRO A 210 -1.49 -8.77 1.75
N ILE A 211 -2.21 -9.41 2.67
CA ILE A 211 -1.62 -10.16 3.80
C ILE A 211 -0.81 -11.40 3.39
N LEU A 212 -0.86 -11.77 2.10
CA LEU A 212 -0.11 -12.88 1.52
C LEU A 212 1.09 -12.44 0.68
N GLN A 213 1.32 -11.14 0.46
CA GLN A 213 2.37 -10.60 -0.41
C GLN A 213 3.76 -10.69 0.24
N PHE A 214 4.15 -11.89 0.64
CA PHE A 214 5.42 -12.17 1.31
C PHE A 214 6.17 -13.31 0.63
N GLU A 215 7.47 -13.44 1.00
CA GLU A 215 8.37 -14.47 0.49
C GLU A 215 7.76 -15.88 0.59
N ASP A 216 7.93 -16.69 -0.45
CA ASP A 216 7.47 -18.07 -0.56
C ASP A 216 5.93 -18.29 -0.51
N ILE A 217 5.13 -17.23 -0.59
CA ILE A 217 3.66 -17.31 -0.55
C ILE A 217 3.04 -16.91 -1.89
N VAL A 218 3.45 -15.78 -2.43
CA VAL A 218 2.98 -15.25 -3.71
C VAL A 218 4.16 -15.14 -4.67
N PRO A 219 4.03 -15.57 -5.95
CA PRO A 219 5.07 -15.34 -6.94
C PRO A 219 5.40 -13.86 -7.06
N PRO A 220 6.69 -13.48 -7.07
CA PRO A 220 7.08 -12.07 -7.04
C PRO A 220 6.65 -11.28 -8.29
N GLU A 221 6.35 -11.94 -9.39
CA GLU A 221 5.89 -11.33 -10.64
C GLU A 221 4.42 -10.88 -10.58
N THR A 222 3.65 -11.41 -9.64
CA THR A 222 2.18 -11.28 -9.60
C THR A 222 1.70 -9.83 -9.68
N PHE A 223 2.32 -8.91 -8.95
CA PHE A 223 1.94 -7.50 -8.96
C PHE A 223 2.05 -6.87 -10.35
N TYR A 224 3.22 -6.98 -10.98
CA TYR A 224 3.46 -6.39 -12.29
C TYR A 224 2.74 -7.12 -13.43
N ASP A 225 2.45 -8.41 -13.27
CA ASP A 225 1.64 -9.16 -14.22
C ASP A 225 0.18 -8.68 -14.20
N ILE A 226 -0.38 -8.36 -13.03
CA ILE A 226 -1.74 -7.79 -12.94
C ILE A 226 -1.76 -6.40 -13.58
N VAL A 227 -0.84 -5.49 -13.22
CA VAL A 227 -0.73 -4.19 -13.86
C VAL A 227 -0.66 -4.33 -15.38
N SER A 228 0.20 -5.21 -15.87
CA SER A 228 0.41 -5.44 -17.31
C SER A 228 -0.86 -5.97 -17.99
N ASN A 229 -1.59 -6.86 -17.32
CA ASN A 229 -2.84 -7.40 -17.83
C ASN A 229 -3.95 -6.36 -17.93
N ASP A 230 -4.02 -5.41 -16.99
CA ASP A 230 -5.00 -4.32 -17.04
C ASP A 230 -4.79 -3.43 -18.29
N PHE A 231 -3.53 -3.07 -18.57
CA PHE A 231 -3.20 -2.34 -19.78
C PHE A 231 -3.45 -3.17 -21.05
N ARG A 232 -3.11 -4.47 -21.04
CA ARG A 232 -3.34 -5.39 -22.17
C ARG A 232 -4.84 -5.58 -22.46
N ARG A 233 -5.66 -5.69 -21.40
CA ARG A 233 -7.13 -5.81 -21.52
C ARG A 233 -7.76 -4.55 -22.12
N GLU A 234 -7.24 -3.38 -21.76
CA GLU A 234 -7.70 -2.12 -22.35
C GLU A 234 -7.26 -1.97 -23.79
N SER A 235 -5.96 -2.19 -24.09
CA SER A 235 -5.40 -2.07 -25.45
C SER A 235 -4.08 -2.84 -25.59
N LEU A 236 -4.05 -3.79 -26.49
CA LEU A 236 -2.82 -4.53 -26.81
C LEU A 236 -1.75 -3.62 -27.42
N SER A 237 -2.13 -2.64 -28.26
CA SER A 237 -1.18 -1.70 -28.86
C SER A 237 -0.57 -0.76 -27.81
N CYS A 238 -1.33 -0.31 -26.84
CA CYS A 238 -0.86 0.47 -25.71
C CYS A 238 0.15 -0.33 -24.87
N PHE A 239 -0.19 -1.56 -24.49
CA PHE A 239 0.70 -2.49 -23.80
C PHE A 239 2.04 -2.67 -24.55
N GLU A 240 1.98 -2.95 -25.86
CA GLU A 240 3.16 -3.14 -26.69
C GLU A 240 3.99 -1.85 -26.84
N ALA A 241 3.34 -0.70 -26.91
CA ALA A 241 4.02 0.60 -26.97
C ALA A 241 4.80 0.86 -25.67
N ILE A 242 4.19 0.63 -24.51
CA ILE A 242 4.86 0.75 -23.22
C ILE A 242 6.03 -0.23 -23.15
N LYS A 243 5.82 -1.50 -23.49
CA LYS A 243 6.87 -2.52 -23.50
C LYS A 243 8.08 -2.15 -24.36
N LYS A 244 7.86 -1.58 -25.53
CA LYS A 244 8.93 -1.14 -26.46
C LYS A 244 9.59 0.17 -26.03
N SER A 245 8.95 0.96 -25.19
CA SER A 245 9.46 2.28 -24.80
C SER A 245 10.76 2.20 -23.98
N TRP A 246 10.93 1.15 -23.19
CA TRP A 246 12.11 0.96 -22.36
C TRP A 246 13.39 0.88 -23.18
N ASP A 247 13.39 0.08 -24.24
CA ASP A 247 14.51 0.01 -25.17
C ASP A 247 14.76 1.33 -25.92
N ALA A 248 13.69 2.08 -26.21
CA ALA A 248 13.81 3.39 -26.87
C ALA A 248 14.44 4.41 -25.91
N LEU A 249 14.06 4.42 -24.63
CA LEU A 249 14.67 5.25 -23.59
C LEU A 249 16.17 4.95 -23.45
N ASP A 250 16.51 3.67 -23.34
CA ASP A 250 17.89 3.24 -23.17
C ASP A 250 18.75 3.57 -24.40
N ARG A 251 18.21 3.37 -25.62
CA ARG A 251 18.93 3.75 -26.85
C ARG A 251 19.17 5.26 -26.92
N LEU A 252 18.13 6.08 -26.66
CA LEU A 252 18.27 7.52 -26.69
C LEU A 252 19.22 8.03 -25.61
N GLY A 253 19.16 7.45 -24.39
CA GLY A 253 20.04 7.84 -23.29
C GLY A 253 21.54 7.60 -23.54
N LYS A 254 21.89 6.67 -24.44
CA LYS A 254 23.27 6.32 -24.77
C LYS A 254 23.90 7.20 -25.85
N VAL A 255 23.14 7.99 -26.60
CA VAL A 255 23.70 8.86 -27.61
C VAL A 255 24.18 10.19 -27.02
N HIS A 256 25.05 10.90 -27.75
CA HIS A 256 25.50 12.23 -27.33
C HIS A 256 24.32 13.15 -27.09
N ASP A 257 24.29 13.87 -25.97
CA ASP A 257 23.18 14.71 -25.50
C ASP A 257 21.83 13.99 -25.30
N GLY A 258 21.82 12.66 -25.30
CA GLY A 258 20.60 11.85 -25.18
C GLY A 258 19.82 12.10 -23.89
N LEU A 259 20.51 12.17 -22.74
CA LEU A 259 19.87 12.49 -21.43
C LEU A 259 19.26 13.90 -21.42
N THR A 260 19.91 14.88 -22.05
CA THR A 260 19.36 16.23 -22.22
C THR A 260 18.12 16.23 -23.11
N SER A 261 18.14 15.43 -24.20
CA SER A 261 17.01 15.26 -25.10
C SER A 261 15.81 14.63 -24.39
N LEU A 262 16.03 13.55 -23.60
CA LEU A 262 15.02 12.93 -22.77
C LEU A 262 14.45 13.90 -21.74
N SER A 263 15.29 14.64 -21.03
CA SER A 263 14.85 15.61 -20.02
C SER A 263 13.91 16.67 -20.63
N ARG A 264 14.22 17.14 -21.84
CA ARG A 264 13.36 18.10 -22.56
C ARG A 264 12.06 17.45 -23.04
N LYS A 265 12.13 16.23 -23.62
CA LYS A 265 10.99 15.49 -24.14
C LYS A 265 9.97 15.19 -23.05
N PHE A 266 10.42 14.81 -21.86
CA PHE A 266 9.58 14.53 -20.71
C PHE A 266 9.32 15.75 -19.81
N ARG A 267 9.71 16.97 -20.26
CA ARG A 267 9.50 18.24 -19.52
C ARG A 267 9.99 18.16 -18.07
N LEU A 268 11.17 17.58 -17.86
CA LEU A 268 11.74 17.48 -16.51
C LEU A 268 12.26 18.83 -16.03
N CYS A 269 12.12 19.10 -14.72
CA CYS A 269 12.64 20.33 -14.10
C CYS A 269 14.18 20.33 -14.05
N HIS A 270 14.78 19.14 -13.98
CA HIS A 270 16.21 18.94 -13.91
C HIS A 270 16.70 17.97 -14.98
N LYS A 271 17.99 18.07 -15.34
CA LYS A 271 18.61 17.16 -16.29
C LYS A 271 18.76 15.77 -15.65
N LEU A 272 18.43 14.72 -16.42
CA LEU A 272 18.64 13.33 -16.01
C LEU A 272 20.12 13.02 -15.79
N ASN A 273 20.40 12.25 -14.75
CA ASN A 273 21.71 11.66 -14.52
C ASN A 273 21.86 10.30 -15.24
N ASN A 274 20.76 9.57 -15.39
CA ASN A 274 20.68 8.28 -16.08
C ASN A 274 19.23 8.02 -16.53
N THR A 275 19.01 7.02 -17.39
CA THR A 275 17.67 6.65 -17.89
C THR A 275 16.83 5.93 -16.83
N GLN A 276 17.45 5.33 -15.81
CA GLN A 276 16.74 4.57 -14.78
C GLN A 276 15.77 5.44 -13.97
N GLN A 277 16.17 6.68 -13.62
CA GLN A 277 15.28 7.62 -12.91
C GLN A 277 13.96 7.83 -13.67
N LEU A 278 14.04 8.01 -15.01
CA LEU A 278 12.85 8.18 -15.84
C LEU A 278 12.05 6.89 -15.98
N SER A 279 12.74 5.74 -16.06
CA SER A 279 12.07 4.43 -16.09
C SER A 279 11.31 4.15 -14.81
N ASP A 280 11.87 4.48 -13.65
CA ASP A 280 11.22 4.30 -12.34
C ASP A 280 10.00 5.22 -12.21
N TRP A 281 10.11 6.47 -12.66
CA TRP A 281 9.01 7.42 -12.68
C TRP A 281 7.84 6.93 -13.55
N LEU A 282 8.11 6.42 -14.76
CA LEU A 282 7.09 5.84 -15.64
C LEU A 282 6.47 4.57 -15.05
N SER A 283 7.29 3.68 -14.49
CA SER A 283 6.82 2.44 -13.86
C SER A 283 5.89 2.73 -12.68
N SER A 284 6.21 3.74 -11.88
CA SER A 284 5.37 4.21 -10.79
C SER A 284 4.02 4.72 -11.29
N ALA A 285 4.02 5.54 -12.37
CA ALA A 285 2.77 6.03 -12.97
C ALA A 285 1.85 4.89 -13.39
N TYR A 286 2.36 3.89 -14.11
CA TYR A 286 1.55 2.77 -14.59
C TYR A 286 1.01 1.91 -13.44
N SER A 287 1.82 1.67 -12.43
CA SER A 287 1.41 0.90 -11.23
C SER A 287 0.30 1.63 -10.47
N TYR A 288 0.46 2.93 -10.24
CA TYR A 288 -0.56 3.72 -9.56
C TYR A 288 -1.85 3.89 -10.38
N LEU A 289 -1.73 4.03 -11.71
CA LEU A 289 -2.91 4.08 -12.59
C LEU A 289 -3.74 2.79 -12.51
N ALA A 290 -3.09 1.63 -12.43
CA ALA A 290 -3.80 0.36 -12.22
C ALA A 290 -4.48 0.31 -10.84
N MET A 291 -3.78 0.73 -9.79
CA MET A 291 -4.35 0.77 -8.45
C MET A 291 -5.60 1.64 -8.37
N VAL A 292 -5.63 2.79 -9.01
CA VAL A 292 -6.76 3.72 -8.95
C VAL A 292 -7.59 3.75 -10.23
N ASN A 293 -7.64 2.64 -10.97
CA ASN A 293 -8.47 2.50 -12.17
C ASN A 293 -9.97 2.45 -11.83
N TYR A 294 -10.45 3.47 -11.12
CA TYR A 294 -11.81 3.56 -10.62
C TYR A 294 -12.82 3.87 -11.75
N PRO A 295 -14.07 3.41 -11.64
CA PRO A 295 -15.12 3.68 -12.63
C PRO A 295 -15.64 5.12 -12.59
N PHE A 296 -15.16 5.97 -11.71
CA PHE A 296 -15.54 7.37 -11.53
C PHE A 296 -14.30 8.26 -11.39
N PRO A 297 -14.39 9.58 -11.64
CA PRO A 297 -13.28 10.51 -11.39
C PRO A 297 -12.92 10.52 -9.90
N SER A 298 -11.62 10.52 -9.60
CA SER A 298 -11.13 10.47 -8.22
C SER A 298 -9.93 11.39 -8.01
N GLY A 299 -9.87 12.00 -6.82
CA GLY A 299 -8.69 12.73 -6.35
C GLY A 299 -7.88 11.96 -5.30
N PHE A 300 -8.13 10.67 -5.15
CA PHE A 300 -7.53 9.87 -4.06
C PHE A 300 -6.00 9.90 -4.09
N MET A 301 -5.32 9.61 -5.15
CA MET A 301 -3.86 9.74 -5.25
C MET A 301 -3.46 11.00 -6.00
N MET A 302 -3.99 11.13 -7.19
CA MET A 302 -3.87 12.30 -8.06
C MET A 302 -5.26 12.61 -8.62
N PRO A 303 -5.54 13.86 -9.03
CA PRO A 303 -6.76 14.15 -9.77
C PRO A 303 -6.78 13.35 -11.08
N LEU A 304 -7.65 12.35 -11.18
CA LEU A 304 -7.71 11.42 -12.30
C LEU A 304 -9.14 11.32 -12.85
N PRO A 305 -9.29 11.06 -14.18
CA PRO A 305 -10.59 10.76 -14.77
C PRO A 305 -11.09 9.37 -14.34
N ALA A 306 -12.35 9.07 -14.65
CA ALA A 306 -12.84 7.70 -14.63
C ALA A 306 -12.04 6.82 -15.59
N TYR A 307 -11.78 5.57 -15.19
CA TYR A 307 -11.01 4.59 -15.97
C TYR A 307 -9.69 5.17 -16.53
N PRO A 308 -8.77 5.63 -15.67
CA PRO A 308 -7.58 6.36 -16.13
C PRO A 308 -6.68 5.57 -17.08
N ILE A 309 -6.60 4.23 -16.98
CA ILE A 309 -5.87 3.38 -17.94
C ILE A 309 -6.41 3.56 -19.35
N LYS A 310 -7.74 3.64 -19.51
CA LYS A 310 -8.38 3.88 -20.80
C LYS A 310 -7.94 5.20 -21.42
N GLU A 311 -7.89 6.27 -20.62
CA GLU A 311 -7.42 7.56 -21.09
C GLU A 311 -5.92 7.56 -21.45
N VAL A 312 -5.10 6.83 -20.68
CA VAL A 312 -3.68 6.63 -21.01
C VAL A 312 -3.53 5.92 -22.34
N CYS A 313 -4.20 4.79 -22.54
CA CYS A 313 -4.10 4.00 -23.75
C CYS A 313 -4.64 4.76 -24.95
N LYS A 314 -5.72 5.53 -24.79
CA LYS A 314 -6.21 6.44 -25.84
C LYS A 314 -5.15 7.48 -26.27
N ARG A 315 -4.36 8.03 -25.32
CA ARG A 315 -3.27 8.97 -25.63
C ARG A 315 -2.10 8.28 -26.31
N ILE A 316 -1.79 7.05 -25.95
CA ILE A 316 -0.70 6.28 -26.54
C ILE A 316 -1.05 5.79 -27.96
N ASP A 317 -2.29 5.35 -28.18
CA ASP A 317 -2.72 4.72 -29.43
C ASP A 317 -3.14 5.75 -30.49
N ASN A 318 -3.85 6.82 -30.09
CA ASN A 318 -4.33 7.84 -31.00
C ASN A 318 -3.30 8.96 -31.13
N ASP A 319 -2.46 8.86 -32.16
CA ASP A 319 -1.50 9.87 -32.48
C ASP A 319 -1.77 10.46 -33.89
N PRO A 320 -2.64 11.47 -33.99
CA PRO A 320 -2.97 12.11 -35.28
C PRO A 320 -1.81 12.90 -35.87
N ASN A 321 -0.75 13.18 -35.09
CA ASN A 321 0.37 14.02 -35.49
C ASN A 321 1.61 13.23 -35.90
N GLY A 322 1.58 11.88 -35.82
CA GLY A 322 2.73 11.03 -36.18
C GLY A 322 3.92 11.19 -35.23
N ASN A 323 3.66 11.51 -33.94
CA ASN A 323 4.70 11.66 -32.93
C ASN A 323 5.49 10.37 -32.74
N ASP A 324 6.73 10.49 -32.29
CA ASP A 324 7.51 9.31 -31.98
C ASP A 324 6.97 8.55 -30.72
N LEU A 325 7.46 7.34 -30.53
CA LEU A 325 7.01 6.49 -29.43
C LEU A 325 7.13 7.19 -28.06
N LEU A 326 8.24 7.89 -27.79
CA LEU A 326 8.48 8.49 -26.48
C LEU A 326 7.59 9.71 -26.22
N ASP A 327 7.15 10.46 -27.27
CA ASP A 327 6.17 11.53 -27.12
C ASP A 327 4.79 10.97 -26.72
N ARG A 328 4.39 9.84 -27.31
CA ARG A 328 3.15 9.15 -26.97
C ARG A 328 3.19 8.60 -25.53
N ILE A 329 4.30 8.02 -25.13
CA ILE A 329 4.54 7.56 -23.75
C ILE A 329 4.45 8.71 -22.75
N PHE A 330 5.06 9.85 -23.07
CA PHE A 330 4.95 11.05 -22.24
C PHE A 330 3.50 11.54 -22.12
N ALA A 331 2.78 11.58 -23.24
CA ALA A 331 1.37 11.98 -23.25
C ALA A 331 0.50 11.05 -22.38
N GLY A 332 0.76 9.74 -22.42
CA GLY A 332 0.11 8.75 -21.54
C GLY A 332 0.43 8.96 -20.07
N ALA A 333 1.73 9.02 -19.72
CA ALA A 333 2.16 9.21 -18.32
C ALA A 333 1.67 10.55 -17.72
N SER A 334 1.50 11.57 -18.56
CA SER A 334 0.96 12.87 -18.13
C SER A 334 -0.47 12.78 -17.61
N ILE A 335 -1.23 11.72 -17.90
CA ILE A 335 -2.54 11.47 -17.27
C ILE A 335 -2.39 11.31 -15.75
N TYR A 336 -1.37 10.60 -15.30
CA TYR A 336 -1.14 10.45 -13.86
C TYR A 336 -0.63 11.74 -13.21
N TYR A 337 0.43 12.33 -13.78
CA TYR A 337 1.15 13.41 -13.10
C TYR A 337 0.61 14.81 -13.38
N ASN A 338 -0.19 15.01 -14.44
CA ASN A 338 -0.66 16.33 -14.87
C ASN A 338 -2.00 16.32 -15.62
N TYR A 339 -2.96 15.52 -15.16
CA TYR A 339 -4.29 15.48 -15.80
C TYR A 339 -4.96 16.86 -15.82
N THR A 340 -4.81 17.66 -14.77
CA THR A 340 -5.36 19.02 -14.65
C THR A 340 -4.61 20.07 -15.48
N GLY A 341 -3.44 19.75 -16.04
CA GLY A 341 -2.66 20.68 -16.86
C GLY A 341 -1.88 21.76 -16.08
N ASN A 342 -1.83 21.69 -14.75
CA ASN A 342 -1.25 22.74 -13.91
C ASN A 342 0.25 22.60 -13.64
N VAL A 343 0.88 21.49 -14.08
CA VAL A 343 2.31 21.20 -13.87
C VAL A 343 3.11 21.66 -15.07
N SER A 344 4.07 22.55 -14.87
CA SER A 344 4.93 23.10 -15.95
C SER A 344 6.12 22.19 -16.27
N CYS A 345 6.72 21.57 -15.25
CA CYS A 345 7.79 20.58 -15.38
C CYS A 345 7.68 19.52 -14.28
N PHE A 346 8.30 18.36 -14.49
CA PHE A 346 8.28 17.24 -13.54
C PHE A 346 9.63 17.11 -12.83
N ASP A 347 9.59 17.12 -11.51
CA ASP A 347 10.74 16.80 -10.66
C ASP A 347 10.68 15.31 -10.31
N LEU A 348 11.68 14.53 -10.75
CA LEU A 348 11.72 13.09 -10.49
C LEU A 348 12.21 12.75 -9.07
N ASP A 349 12.85 13.70 -8.40
CA ASP A 349 13.30 13.58 -7.01
C ASP A 349 12.20 14.06 -6.04
N ASP A 350 11.13 14.67 -6.56
CA ASP A 350 9.98 15.05 -5.75
C ASP A 350 9.33 13.77 -5.21
N ASP A 351 9.30 13.65 -3.88
CA ASP A 351 8.50 12.66 -3.17
C ASP A 351 7.13 13.27 -2.83
N PRO A 352 6.24 13.36 -3.82
CA PRO A 352 4.93 13.99 -3.63
C PRO A 352 4.09 13.29 -2.56
N HIS A 353 4.58 12.20 -2.01
CA HIS A 353 3.85 11.26 -1.20
C HIS A 353 4.41 11.08 0.21
N GLY A 354 5.59 11.64 0.51
CA GLY A 354 6.13 11.75 1.88
C GLY A 354 6.29 10.41 2.60
N LEU A 355 6.84 9.40 1.90
CA LEU A 355 6.93 8.02 2.37
C LEU A 355 8.19 7.64 3.08
N SER A 356 8.91 8.60 3.58
CA SER A 356 10.11 8.30 4.35
C SER A 356 9.89 7.24 5.44
N GLY A 357 8.66 7.12 5.97
CA GLY A 357 8.27 6.10 6.93
C GLY A 357 8.13 4.70 6.35
N TRP A 358 7.50 4.58 5.17
CA TRP A 358 7.29 3.28 4.56
C TRP A 358 8.58 2.58 4.14
N ASP A 359 9.55 3.33 3.64
CA ASP A 359 10.86 2.78 3.27
C ASP A 359 11.54 2.08 4.47
N TRP A 360 11.34 2.61 5.68
CA TRP A 360 11.78 1.94 6.91
C TRP A 360 11.04 0.62 7.15
N GLN A 361 9.70 0.63 7.07
CA GLN A 361 8.91 -0.59 7.28
C GLN A 361 9.24 -1.65 6.23
N ALA A 362 9.42 -1.26 4.97
CA ALA A 362 9.89 -2.15 3.91
C ALA A 362 11.28 -2.71 4.23
N CYS A 363 12.21 -1.90 4.70
CA CYS A 363 13.56 -2.32 5.09
C CYS A 363 13.63 -3.10 6.41
N THR A 364 12.54 -3.24 7.15
CA THR A 364 12.53 -3.97 8.43
C THR A 364 11.60 -5.18 8.40
N GLU A 365 10.31 -4.97 8.29
CA GLU A 365 9.29 -6.01 8.50
C GLU A 365 8.43 -6.28 7.24
N MET A 366 8.19 -5.27 6.39
CA MET A 366 7.33 -5.36 5.21
C MET A 366 8.12 -5.70 3.95
N VAL A 367 8.92 -6.75 4.01
CA VAL A 367 9.70 -7.24 2.85
C VAL A 367 8.76 -7.99 1.91
N MET A 368 8.40 -7.33 0.82
CA MET A 368 7.48 -7.86 -0.20
C MET A 368 8.24 -8.01 -1.51
N PRO A 369 8.72 -9.23 -1.88
CA PRO A 369 9.44 -9.46 -3.13
C PRO A 369 8.57 -9.10 -4.34
N MET A 370 9.15 -8.37 -5.29
CA MET A 370 8.50 -8.02 -6.56
C MET A 370 9.48 -8.17 -7.71
N SER A 371 9.04 -8.89 -8.74
CA SER A 371 9.78 -9.12 -9.99
C SER A 371 8.91 -8.76 -11.19
N SER A 372 9.50 -8.58 -12.35
CA SER A 372 8.77 -8.41 -13.60
C SER A 372 9.28 -9.37 -14.67
N SER A 373 8.39 -10.22 -15.19
CA SER A 373 8.73 -11.25 -16.17
C SER A 373 9.07 -10.65 -17.55
N ARG A 374 9.84 -11.38 -18.35
CA ARG A 374 10.13 -10.99 -19.75
C ARG A 374 8.94 -11.19 -20.67
N GLU A 375 8.14 -12.19 -20.43
CA GLU A 375 7.09 -12.61 -21.35
C GLU A 375 5.77 -11.87 -21.11
N ASN A 376 5.30 -11.88 -19.88
CA ASN A 376 3.96 -11.41 -19.54
C ASN A 376 3.91 -9.92 -19.17
N SER A 377 5.02 -9.38 -18.67
CA SER A 377 5.06 -8.01 -18.19
C SER A 377 5.32 -6.99 -19.32
N MET A 378 4.68 -5.84 -19.23
CA MET A 378 5.01 -4.67 -20.04
C MET A 378 6.20 -3.88 -19.49
N PHE A 379 6.65 -4.18 -18.28
CA PHE A 379 7.80 -3.55 -17.63
C PHE A 379 9.13 -4.14 -18.10
N GLN A 380 10.21 -3.45 -17.82
CA GLN A 380 11.54 -4.02 -18.03
C GLN A 380 11.71 -5.26 -17.15
N PRO A 381 12.35 -6.32 -17.64
CA PRO A 381 12.62 -7.51 -16.83
C PRO A 381 13.44 -7.16 -15.58
N TYR A 382 12.99 -7.64 -14.45
CA TYR A 382 13.62 -7.45 -13.16
C TYR A 382 13.36 -8.65 -12.25
N ASP A 383 14.43 -9.19 -11.70
CA ASP A 383 14.36 -10.25 -10.69
C ASP A 383 14.71 -9.64 -9.31
N PHE A 384 13.86 -9.87 -8.34
CA PHE A 384 14.11 -9.42 -6.97
C PHE A 384 15.35 -10.14 -6.42
N ASP A 385 16.35 -9.37 -6.04
CA ASP A 385 17.56 -9.84 -5.40
C ASP A 385 17.56 -9.42 -3.93
N TYR A 386 17.31 -10.38 -3.04
CA TYR A 386 17.31 -10.11 -1.60
C TYR A 386 18.67 -9.63 -1.07
N THR A 387 19.79 -10.06 -1.67
CA THR A 387 21.13 -9.64 -1.22
C THR A 387 21.33 -8.16 -1.51
N ALA A 388 21.04 -7.72 -2.73
CA ALA A 388 21.11 -6.31 -3.10
C ALA A 388 20.11 -5.45 -2.31
N TYR A 389 18.90 -5.95 -2.09
CA TYR A 389 17.89 -5.30 -1.27
C TYR A 389 18.35 -5.09 0.18
N LYS A 390 18.91 -6.13 0.80
CA LYS A 390 19.50 -6.06 2.14
C LYS A 390 20.63 -5.05 2.22
N GLU A 391 21.53 -5.04 1.23
CA GLU A 391 22.63 -4.08 1.18
C GLU A 391 22.13 -2.63 1.11
N GLN A 392 21.10 -2.37 0.31
CA GLN A 392 20.44 -1.06 0.25
C GLN A 392 19.86 -0.65 1.60
N CYS A 393 19.16 -1.55 2.31
CA CYS A 393 18.59 -1.28 3.62
C CYS A 393 19.66 -1.00 4.69
N VAL A 394 20.79 -1.73 4.63
CA VAL A 394 21.95 -1.47 5.50
C VAL A 394 22.54 -0.10 5.20
N GLN A 395 22.70 0.27 3.93
CA GLN A 395 23.22 1.59 3.54
C GLN A 395 22.31 2.74 3.96
N SER A 396 21.00 2.58 3.76
CA SER A 396 20.02 3.66 4.03
C SER A 396 19.72 3.84 5.52
N TYR A 397 19.62 2.74 6.26
CA TYR A 397 19.09 2.75 7.63
C TYR A 397 19.95 2.04 8.65
N ASN A 398 21.03 1.38 8.23
CA ASN A 398 21.85 0.53 9.09
C ASN A 398 21.06 -0.61 9.76
N VAL A 399 20.11 -1.20 9.03
CA VAL A 399 19.26 -2.32 9.49
C VAL A 399 19.33 -3.50 8.53
N THR A 400 19.08 -4.69 9.08
CA THR A 400 18.94 -5.91 8.28
C THR A 400 17.44 -6.27 8.19
N PRO A 401 16.86 -6.38 6.99
CA PRO A 401 15.48 -6.79 6.81
C PRO A 401 15.18 -8.17 7.41
N ARG A 402 13.98 -8.35 7.93
CA ARG A 402 13.49 -9.63 8.46
C ARG A 402 12.31 -10.14 7.61
N PRO A 403 12.57 -10.76 6.44
CA PRO A 403 11.54 -11.08 5.44
C PRO A 403 10.44 -12.02 5.95
N ARG A 404 10.73 -12.81 6.97
CA ARG A 404 9.77 -13.77 7.55
C ARG A 404 9.13 -13.28 8.85
N TRP A 405 9.37 -12.03 9.24
CA TRP A 405 8.85 -11.56 10.52
C TRP A 405 7.32 -11.47 10.53
N MET A 406 6.72 -10.83 9.54
CA MET A 406 5.27 -10.67 9.46
C MET A 406 4.53 -12.01 9.32
N THR A 407 5.09 -12.92 8.54
CA THR A 407 4.54 -14.28 8.40
C THR A 407 4.69 -15.10 9.67
N THR A 408 5.73 -14.87 10.47
CA THR A 408 5.91 -15.49 11.78
C THR A 408 4.92 -14.94 12.79
N GLU A 409 4.78 -13.61 12.86
CA GLU A 409 3.94 -12.93 13.86
C GLU A 409 2.44 -13.20 13.66
N PHE A 410 2.00 -13.25 12.39
CA PHE A 410 0.57 -13.35 12.05
C PHE A 410 0.18 -14.68 11.38
N GLY A 411 1.05 -15.69 11.42
CA GLY A 411 0.76 -17.03 10.89
C GLY A 411 0.73 -17.11 9.36
N GLY A 412 1.40 -16.19 8.66
CA GLY A 412 1.37 -16.08 7.20
C GLY A 412 1.96 -17.28 6.46
N HIS A 413 2.82 -18.09 7.07
CA HIS A 413 3.36 -19.32 6.46
C HIS A 413 2.27 -20.37 6.14
N ASP A 414 1.17 -20.38 6.92
CA ASP A 414 -0.04 -21.13 6.63
C ASP A 414 -1.25 -20.28 7.04
N ILE A 415 -1.39 -19.16 6.37
CA ILE A 415 -2.41 -18.14 6.71
C ILE A 415 -3.82 -18.70 6.61
N ARG A 416 -4.08 -19.61 5.65
CA ARG A 416 -5.38 -20.24 5.52
C ARG A 416 -5.74 -21.03 6.77
N ARG A 417 -4.78 -21.79 7.32
CA ARG A 417 -4.97 -22.52 8.56
C ARG A 417 -5.10 -21.58 9.76
N ALA A 418 -4.24 -20.57 9.86
CA ALA A 418 -4.28 -19.58 10.92
C ALA A 418 -5.64 -18.87 10.96
N LEU A 419 -6.12 -18.36 9.84
CA LEU A 419 -7.41 -17.70 9.75
C LEU A 419 -8.58 -18.66 9.96
N LYS A 420 -8.52 -19.90 9.47
CA LYS A 420 -9.56 -20.92 9.68
C LYS A 420 -9.69 -21.33 11.14
N THR A 421 -8.57 -21.40 11.87
CA THR A 421 -8.53 -21.91 13.24
C THR A 421 -8.76 -20.81 14.28
N PHE A 422 -8.19 -19.63 14.05
CA PHE A 422 -8.14 -18.55 15.02
C PHE A 422 -8.87 -17.27 14.56
N GLY A 423 -9.11 -17.11 13.25
CA GLY A 423 -9.81 -15.96 12.71
C GLY A 423 -11.33 -16.12 12.79
N SER A 424 -12.03 -15.00 12.93
CA SER A 424 -13.48 -14.95 12.83
C SER A 424 -13.94 -13.52 12.52
N ASN A 425 -15.06 -13.39 11.80
CA ASN A 425 -15.65 -12.11 11.44
C ASN A 425 -14.66 -11.18 10.73
N ILE A 426 -14.05 -11.68 9.66
CA ILE A 426 -13.20 -10.88 8.77
C ILE A 426 -13.77 -10.93 7.36
N ILE A 427 -13.96 -9.77 6.77
CA ILE A 427 -14.25 -9.60 5.35
C ILE A 427 -12.95 -9.19 4.67
N PHE A 428 -12.49 -9.98 3.70
CA PHE A 428 -11.44 -9.59 2.75
C PHE A 428 -12.13 -9.13 1.46
N SER A 429 -12.15 -7.82 1.21
CA SER A 429 -12.75 -7.22 0.01
C SER A 429 -11.65 -6.93 -1.01
N ASN A 430 -11.76 -7.48 -2.22
CA ASN A 430 -10.73 -7.35 -3.24
C ASN A 430 -11.33 -7.12 -4.63
N GLY A 431 -10.68 -6.28 -5.42
CA GLY A 431 -10.95 -6.12 -6.84
C GLY A 431 -9.83 -6.73 -7.68
N LEU A 432 -10.14 -7.46 -8.75
CA LEU A 432 -9.13 -8.16 -9.54
C LEU A 432 -8.34 -7.26 -10.52
N LEU A 433 -8.73 -5.98 -10.66
CA LEU A 433 -7.92 -4.97 -11.33
C LEU A 433 -6.91 -4.30 -10.38
N ASP A 434 -7.01 -4.60 -9.08
CA ASP A 434 -6.04 -4.13 -8.10
C ASP A 434 -4.77 -4.98 -8.18
N PRO A 435 -3.59 -4.40 -8.46
CA PRO A 435 -2.34 -5.16 -8.48
C PRO A 435 -2.03 -5.89 -7.17
N TRP A 436 -2.53 -5.37 -6.05
CA TRP A 436 -2.38 -5.97 -4.73
C TRP A 436 -3.29 -7.17 -4.48
N SER A 437 -4.30 -7.38 -5.33
CA SER A 437 -5.22 -8.53 -5.19
C SER A 437 -4.50 -9.87 -5.23
N GLY A 438 -3.37 -9.95 -5.93
CA GLY A 438 -2.54 -11.15 -5.96
C GLY A 438 -2.02 -11.59 -4.59
N GLY A 439 -1.81 -10.64 -3.69
CA GLY A 439 -1.44 -10.87 -2.28
C GLY A 439 -2.65 -10.89 -1.32
N GLY A 440 -3.86 -10.77 -1.82
CA GLY A 440 -5.10 -10.78 -1.05
C GLY A 440 -5.69 -12.17 -0.82
N VAL A 441 -6.65 -12.24 0.10
CA VAL A 441 -7.46 -13.45 0.31
C VAL A 441 -8.64 -13.42 -0.66
N LEU A 442 -8.60 -14.25 -1.70
CA LEU A 442 -9.56 -14.25 -2.82
C LEU A 442 -10.62 -15.36 -2.74
N ALA A 443 -10.62 -16.17 -1.68
CA ALA A 443 -11.61 -17.23 -1.50
C ALA A 443 -12.00 -17.33 -0.02
N ASN A 444 -13.26 -17.69 0.24
CA ASN A 444 -13.73 -17.93 1.60
C ASN A 444 -12.86 -18.94 2.34
N ILE A 445 -12.50 -18.63 3.57
CA ILE A 445 -11.71 -19.49 4.44
C ILE A 445 -12.62 -20.26 5.41
N SER A 446 -13.66 -19.62 5.90
CA SER A 446 -14.69 -20.19 6.77
C SER A 446 -16.01 -19.42 6.59
N GLU A 447 -17.06 -19.83 7.29
CA GLU A 447 -18.34 -19.11 7.29
C GLU A 447 -18.25 -17.68 7.81
N SER A 448 -17.26 -17.39 8.64
CA SER A 448 -17.05 -16.07 9.25
C SER A 448 -15.81 -15.34 8.77
N VAL A 449 -14.99 -15.96 7.92
CA VAL A 449 -13.86 -15.33 7.23
C VAL A 449 -14.14 -15.39 5.73
N THR A 450 -14.72 -14.30 5.24
CA THR A 450 -15.34 -14.21 3.92
C THR A 450 -14.47 -13.39 2.98
N ALA A 451 -14.32 -13.84 1.74
CA ALA A 451 -13.75 -13.07 0.66
C ALA A 451 -14.87 -12.54 -0.24
N LEU A 452 -14.93 -11.22 -0.41
CA LEU A 452 -15.76 -10.55 -1.39
C LEU A 452 -14.86 -10.09 -2.53
N VAL A 453 -15.07 -10.65 -3.72
CA VAL A 453 -14.17 -10.42 -4.86
C VAL A 453 -14.97 -9.92 -6.05
N THR A 454 -14.51 -8.83 -6.66
CA THR A 454 -15.11 -8.24 -7.86
C THR A 454 -14.11 -8.26 -9.02
N GLU A 455 -14.56 -8.61 -10.23
CA GLU A 455 -13.69 -8.67 -11.42
C GLU A 455 -13.21 -7.30 -11.90
N LEU A 456 -13.98 -6.26 -11.62
CA LEU A 456 -13.77 -4.91 -12.15
C LEU A 456 -13.35 -3.89 -11.08
N GLY A 457 -13.16 -4.32 -9.84
CA GLY A 457 -12.71 -3.46 -8.75
C GLY A 457 -11.21 -3.19 -8.82
N ALA A 458 -10.83 -1.95 -8.54
CA ALA A 458 -9.46 -1.52 -8.29
C ALA A 458 -9.22 -1.33 -6.78
N HIS A 459 -8.06 -0.82 -6.38
CA HIS A 459 -7.56 -0.79 -4.99
C HIS A 459 -8.54 -0.13 -4.01
N HIS A 460 -9.11 -0.92 -3.09
CA HIS A 460 -10.11 -0.55 -2.07
C HIS A 460 -11.16 0.47 -2.55
N VAL A 461 -11.69 0.26 -3.76
CA VAL A 461 -12.73 1.11 -4.35
C VAL A 461 -14.03 1.10 -3.53
N ASP A 462 -14.31 0.00 -2.83
CA ASP A 462 -15.40 -0.19 -1.88
C ASP A 462 -15.41 0.87 -0.76
N LEU A 463 -14.24 1.29 -0.28
CA LEU A 463 -14.10 2.28 0.78
C LEU A 463 -14.31 3.74 0.31
N ARG A 464 -14.36 4.01 -0.99
CA ARG A 464 -14.62 5.37 -1.50
C ARG A 464 -16.03 5.81 -1.16
N ALA A 465 -16.27 7.12 -1.20
CA ALA A 465 -17.63 7.67 -1.09
C ALA A 465 -18.51 7.12 -2.21
N SER A 466 -19.80 6.93 -1.92
CA SER A 466 -20.77 6.53 -2.93
C SER A 466 -21.01 7.65 -3.95
N SER A 467 -21.25 7.27 -5.20
CA SER A 467 -21.55 8.16 -6.30
C SER A 467 -22.78 7.68 -7.06
N PRO A 468 -23.58 8.59 -7.64
CA PRO A 468 -24.63 8.20 -8.58
C PRO A 468 -24.09 7.44 -9.82
N GLU A 469 -22.79 7.54 -10.08
CA GLU A 469 -22.10 6.88 -11.20
C GLU A 469 -21.56 5.49 -10.81
N ASP A 470 -21.76 5.06 -9.56
CA ASP A 470 -21.29 3.76 -9.10
C ASP A 470 -21.92 2.63 -9.92
N PRO A 471 -21.13 1.71 -10.49
CA PRO A 471 -21.68 0.56 -11.18
C PRO A 471 -22.38 -0.39 -10.19
N GLN A 472 -23.34 -1.14 -10.70
CA GLN A 472 -24.19 -2.02 -9.89
C GLN A 472 -23.36 -3.02 -9.05
N TRP A 473 -22.28 -3.58 -9.60
CA TRP A 473 -21.40 -4.51 -8.88
C TRP A 473 -20.75 -3.89 -7.62
N LEU A 474 -20.46 -2.57 -7.65
CA LEU A 474 -19.88 -1.87 -6.50
C LEU A 474 -20.94 -1.60 -5.42
N VAL A 475 -22.16 -1.27 -5.84
CA VAL A 475 -23.31 -1.12 -4.93
C VAL A 475 -23.56 -2.44 -4.20
N GLU A 476 -23.66 -3.55 -4.94
CA GLU A 476 -23.89 -4.90 -4.39
C GLU A 476 -22.76 -5.38 -3.46
N LEU A 477 -21.50 -5.04 -3.80
CA LEU A 477 -20.34 -5.31 -2.93
C LEU A 477 -20.51 -4.63 -1.57
N ARG A 478 -20.76 -3.32 -1.57
CA ARG A 478 -20.94 -2.54 -0.34
C ARG A 478 -22.16 -2.97 0.46
N GLU A 479 -23.26 -3.36 -0.20
CA GLU A 479 -24.43 -3.92 0.47
C GLU A 479 -24.10 -5.24 1.18
N SER A 480 -23.30 -6.11 0.54
CA SER A 480 -22.83 -7.37 1.14
C SER A 480 -21.97 -7.13 2.37
N GLU A 481 -21.07 -6.16 2.33
CA GLU A 481 -20.25 -5.75 3.47
C GLU A 481 -21.11 -5.24 4.64
N VAL A 482 -22.08 -4.39 4.35
CA VAL A 482 -23.03 -3.85 5.35
C VAL A 482 -23.84 -4.95 6.02
N GLU A 483 -24.36 -5.92 5.27
CA GLU A 483 -25.15 -7.03 5.82
C GLU A 483 -24.31 -7.95 6.71
N LEU A 484 -23.07 -8.23 6.35
CA LEU A 484 -22.15 -9.01 7.19
C LEU A 484 -21.84 -8.28 8.50
N ILE A 485 -21.51 -7.00 8.45
CA ILE A 485 -21.26 -6.16 9.64
C ILE A 485 -22.49 -6.11 10.54
N LYS A 486 -23.68 -5.96 9.98
CA LYS A 486 -24.96 -5.97 10.69
C LYS A 486 -25.20 -7.31 11.40
N GLY A 487 -24.85 -8.41 10.75
CA GLY A 487 -24.86 -9.74 11.34
C GLY A 487 -24.00 -9.82 12.59
N TRP A 488 -22.74 -9.39 12.52
CA TRP A 488 -21.81 -9.42 13.66
C TRP A 488 -22.29 -8.59 14.85
N ILE A 489 -22.78 -7.38 14.61
CA ILE A 489 -23.30 -6.49 15.67
C ILE A 489 -24.53 -7.10 16.33
N ARG A 490 -25.48 -7.64 15.53
CA ARG A 490 -26.66 -8.33 16.03
C ARG A 490 -26.30 -9.52 16.91
N ASP A 491 -25.38 -10.35 16.46
CA ASP A 491 -24.97 -11.57 17.19
C ASP A 491 -24.20 -11.23 18.48
N TYR A 492 -23.40 -10.18 18.47
CA TYR A 492 -22.73 -9.66 19.67
C TYR A 492 -23.77 -9.28 20.75
N TYR A 493 -24.77 -8.46 20.42
CA TYR A 493 -25.79 -8.07 21.39
C TYR A 493 -26.68 -9.24 21.83
N LYS A 494 -26.90 -10.23 20.96
CA LYS A 494 -27.65 -11.45 21.31
C LYS A 494 -26.89 -12.32 22.32
N GLN A 495 -25.59 -12.49 22.12
CA GLN A 495 -24.72 -13.24 23.05
C GLN A 495 -24.69 -12.57 24.42
N ARG A 496 -24.53 -11.26 24.47
CA ARG A 496 -24.50 -10.50 25.72
C ARG A 496 -25.78 -10.64 26.54
N ARG A 497 -26.94 -10.53 25.90
CA ARG A 497 -28.21 -10.71 26.61
C ARG A 497 -28.31 -12.06 27.33
N LYS A 498 -27.73 -13.10 26.74
CA LYS A 498 -27.68 -14.43 27.39
C LYS A 498 -26.77 -14.46 28.60
N TYR A 499 -25.64 -13.74 28.60
CA TYR A 499 -24.75 -13.69 29.77
C TYR A 499 -25.34 -12.98 31.01
N PHE A 500 -26.20 -11.97 30.80
CA PHE A 500 -26.84 -11.23 31.89
C PHE A 500 -28.19 -11.83 32.34
N SER A 501 -28.67 -12.85 31.63
CA SER A 501 -29.89 -13.61 32.02
C SER A 501 -29.57 -14.92 32.75
N MET A 502 -28.31 -15.26 32.93
CA MET A 502 -27.78 -16.31 33.78
C MET A 502 -27.30 -15.72 35.09
#